data_5ea163760a1fdd2760505690d5e13920
#
_entry.id   5ea163760a1fdd2760505690d5e13920
#
_cell.length_a   1.000
_cell.length_b   1.000
_cell.length_c   1.000
_cell.angle_alpha   90.00
_cell.angle_beta   90.00
_cell.angle_gamma   90.00
#
_symmetry.space_group_name_H-M   'P 1'
#
loop_
_entity.id
_entity.type
_entity.pdbx_description
1 polymer ?
#
loop_
_entity_poly.entity_id
_entity_poly.type
_entity_poly.pdbx_seq_one_letter_code
_entity_poly.pdbx_strand_id
1 'polypeptide(L)'
;MAIGRLSVKVGKAGKASPHAAYIARIGQYEKRLERGEKLEASEFGNMPKWAASNPLQFWEAADANERKNGTTYREFEIALPREMNPAQRLELVRDFVEQEIGDRHAYQFAIHTPTAADGGEQPHAHVMFSERQVDGIDRDPEQYFKRYNSKNPERGGAKKGYGESAGQTLSRSERADELKALRGRWEEMCNAHLDRASIEARIDMRSHAERGTGLAPEVKQLPSQWRDPQQRANVIDFREARREQQAANENLSREIPDAGAEIVSLSAVRERRAEQAKETDAAELVKEWTDTKKEMVRSRSQRAEALSGRIYGEVEQIGRERFRRRQEHMKTRPQEPTGMLATFKRKAYAEALAVWDKGMKAIDQWKQGREQTLRQRFKQLRDYVVGGHKVGAAVDRKMQRERPEDARTVAQYERKQIEARHERQKQRQRDRGNDRGGIEL
;
A
#
# COMPACT_ATOMS: atom_id res chain seq x y z
N MET A 1 -15.50 12.89 -3.93
CA MET A 1 -15.20 11.64 -3.19
C MET A 1 -14.36 10.76 -4.11
N ALA A 2 -13.17 10.35 -3.69
CA ALA A 2 -12.34 9.44 -4.46
C ALA A 2 -12.97 8.03 -4.51
N ILE A 3 -12.64 7.24 -5.53
CA ILE A 3 -13.23 5.91 -5.71
C ILE A 3 -12.44 4.91 -4.87
N GLY A 4 -13.08 4.33 -3.85
CA GLY A 4 -12.52 3.22 -3.08
C GLY A 4 -12.92 1.88 -3.66
N ARG A 5 -11.94 1.11 -4.17
CA ARG A 5 -12.14 -0.27 -4.61
C ARG A 5 -10.90 -1.09 -4.34
N LEU A 6 -11.07 -2.23 -3.67
CA LEU A 6 -10.06 -3.26 -3.55
C LEU A 6 -10.71 -4.62 -3.76
N SER A 7 -10.19 -5.39 -4.70
CA SER A 7 -10.60 -6.76 -4.97
C SER A 7 -9.43 -7.72 -4.89
N VAL A 8 -9.69 -8.92 -4.38
CA VAL A 8 -8.71 -10.00 -4.25
C VAL A 8 -9.03 -11.08 -5.26
N LYS A 9 -8.03 -11.48 -6.03
CA LYS A 9 -8.13 -12.56 -7.02
C LYS A 9 -7.07 -13.62 -6.73
N VAL A 10 -7.27 -14.81 -7.23
CA VAL A 10 -6.29 -15.90 -7.18
C VAL A 10 -6.15 -16.55 -8.54
N GLY A 11 -4.91 -16.88 -8.93
CA GLY A 11 -4.60 -17.56 -10.16
C GLY A 11 -4.19 -19.01 -9.95
N LYS A 12 -4.55 -19.85 -10.91
CA LYS A 12 -4.16 -21.26 -10.98
C LYS A 12 -2.94 -21.43 -11.87
N ALA A 13 -2.31 -22.59 -11.81
CA ALA A 13 -1.20 -22.98 -12.69
C ALA A 13 -1.51 -22.71 -14.18
N GLY A 14 -0.54 -22.19 -14.92
CA GLY A 14 -0.65 -21.73 -16.29
C GLY A 14 -1.27 -20.33 -16.46
N LYS A 15 -1.50 -19.60 -15.37
CA LYS A 15 -2.07 -18.24 -15.42
C LYS A 15 -1.13 -17.16 -14.86
N ALA A 16 -0.09 -17.53 -14.12
CA ALA A 16 0.78 -16.56 -13.45
C ALA A 16 1.65 -15.79 -14.45
N SER A 17 2.40 -16.49 -15.29
CA SER A 17 3.31 -15.88 -16.26
C SER A 17 2.58 -15.00 -17.30
N PRO A 18 1.47 -15.45 -17.94
CA PRO A 18 0.71 -14.57 -18.84
C PRO A 18 0.14 -13.34 -18.13
N HIS A 19 -0.29 -13.48 -16.86
CA HIS A 19 -0.82 -12.38 -16.09
C HIS A 19 0.26 -11.39 -15.68
N ALA A 20 1.43 -11.89 -15.25
CA ALA A 20 2.59 -11.05 -14.94
C ALA A 20 3.06 -10.24 -16.15
N ALA A 21 3.14 -10.88 -17.33
CA ALA A 21 3.44 -10.18 -18.58
C ALA A 21 2.37 -9.15 -18.94
N TYR A 22 1.08 -9.47 -18.70
CA TYR A 22 -0.02 -8.56 -18.91
C TYR A 22 0.07 -7.31 -18.04
N ILE A 23 0.29 -7.45 -16.73
CA ILE A 23 0.36 -6.29 -15.83
C ILE A 23 1.60 -5.43 -16.10
N ALA A 24 2.73 -6.05 -16.45
CA ALA A 24 3.96 -5.34 -16.81
C ALA A 24 3.97 -4.77 -18.24
N ARG A 25 2.94 -5.06 -19.05
CA ARG A 25 2.86 -4.65 -20.47
C ARG A 25 4.05 -5.12 -21.29
N ILE A 26 4.47 -6.38 -21.11
CA ILE A 26 5.60 -6.98 -21.82
C ILE A 26 5.12 -7.89 -22.97
N GLY A 27 5.91 -8.00 -24.03
CA GLY A 27 5.69 -8.88 -25.16
C GLY A 27 4.38 -8.54 -25.90
N GLN A 28 3.49 -9.48 -26.08
CA GLN A 28 2.23 -9.26 -26.83
C GLN A 28 1.34 -8.16 -26.24
N TYR A 29 1.56 -7.71 -25.00
CA TYR A 29 0.78 -6.70 -24.31
C TYR A 29 1.33 -5.28 -24.45
N GLU A 30 2.49 -5.08 -25.05
CA GLU A 30 3.10 -3.77 -25.36
C GLU A 30 2.22 -2.91 -26.24
N LYS A 31 1.49 -3.55 -27.18
CA LYS A 31 0.51 -2.87 -28.06
C LYS A 31 -0.59 -2.09 -27.32
N ARG A 32 -0.79 -2.31 -26.03
CA ARG A 32 -1.72 -1.53 -25.23
C ARG A 32 -1.20 -0.14 -24.93
N LEU A 33 0.11 0.00 -24.72
CA LEU A 33 0.78 1.29 -24.54
C LEU A 33 0.67 2.14 -25.83
N GLU A 34 0.81 1.49 -27.01
CA GLU A 34 0.63 2.14 -28.31
C GLU A 34 -0.81 2.67 -28.50
N ARG A 35 -1.79 2.07 -27.83
CA ARG A 35 -3.20 2.49 -27.84
C ARG A 35 -3.55 3.56 -26.81
N GLY A 36 -2.56 4.15 -26.16
CA GLY A 36 -2.72 5.26 -25.21
C GLY A 36 -2.99 4.84 -23.76
N GLU A 37 -2.88 3.53 -23.42
CA GLU A 37 -2.90 3.10 -22.02
C GLU A 37 -1.56 3.45 -21.36
N LYS A 38 -1.60 4.14 -20.22
CA LYS A 38 -0.39 4.54 -19.50
C LYS A 38 0.00 3.49 -18.48
N LEU A 39 1.27 3.08 -18.49
CA LEU A 39 1.93 2.34 -17.43
C LEU A 39 2.74 3.35 -16.60
N GLU A 40 2.26 3.72 -15.42
CA GLU A 40 2.94 4.70 -14.56
C GLU A 40 4.15 4.11 -13.84
N ALA A 41 4.04 2.86 -13.40
CA ALA A 41 5.10 2.15 -12.72
C ALA A 41 4.95 0.63 -12.88
N SER A 42 6.08 -0.09 -12.83
CA SER A 42 6.14 -1.53 -12.68
C SER A 42 7.35 -1.90 -11.85
N GLU A 43 7.12 -2.56 -10.72
CA GLU A 43 8.16 -2.93 -9.75
C GLU A 43 7.96 -4.36 -9.24
N PHE A 44 9.03 -4.95 -8.75
CA PHE A 44 8.99 -6.27 -8.13
C PHE A 44 9.99 -6.38 -6.98
N GLY A 45 9.77 -7.32 -6.09
CA GLY A 45 10.64 -7.54 -4.94
C GLY A 45 10.54 -8.95 -4.37
N ASN A 46 11.47 -9.25 -3.46
CA ASN A 46 11.56 -10.50 -2.72
C ASN A 46 11.70 -11.76 -3.59
N MET A 47 12.16 -11.60 -4.82
CA MET A 47 12.39 -12.72 -5.72
C MET A 47 13.54 -13.58 -5.22
N PRO A 48 13.45 -14.92 -5.33
CA PRO A 48 14.60 -15.80 -5.08
C PRO A 48 15.74 -15.48 -6.03
N LYS A 49 16.96 -15.87 -5.68
CA LYS A 49 18.18 -15.50 -6.42
C LYS A 49 18.10 -15.78 -7.92
N TRP A 50 17.52 -16.91 -8.29
CA TRP A 50 17.38 -17.33 -9.70
C TRP A 50 16.39 -16.46 -10.51
N ALA A 51 15.50 -15.71 -9.86
CA ALA A 51 14.56 -14.78 -10.50
C ALA A 51 14.83 -13.30 -10.15
N ALA A 52 15.91 -12.99 -9.44
CA ALA A 52 16.19 -11.65 -8.90
C ALA A 52 16.39 -10.56 -9.96
N SER A 53 16.69 -10.94 -11.21
CA SER A 53 16.87 -10.02 -12.34
C SER A 53 15.66 -9.96 -13.27
N ASN A 54 14.80 -10.97 -13.22
CA ASN A 54 13.64 -11.08 -14.10
C ASN A 54 12.48 -11.77 -13.39
N PRO A 55 11.45 -11.00 -12.95
CA PRO A 55 10.31 -11.57 -12.22
C PRO A 55 9.49 -12.56 -13.05
N LEU A 56 9.53 -12.46 -14.39
CA LEU A 56 8.79 -13.38 -15.24
C LEU A 56 9.25 -14.81 -15.06
N GLN A 57 10.55 -15.05 -14.84
CA GLN A 57 11.10 -16.38 -14.56
C GLN A 57 10.48 -17.00 -13.31
N PHE A 58 10.19 -16.17 -12.27
CA PHE A 58 9.50 -16.66 -11.08
C PHE A 58 8.08 -17.15 -11.41
N TRP A 59 7.35 -16.39 -12.21
CA TRP A 59 5.98 -16.73 -12.56
C TRP A 59 5.88 -17.90 -13.53
N GLU A 60 6.84 -18.04 -14.43
CA GLU A 60 6.99 -19.22 -15.30
C GLU A 60 7.27 -20.47 -14.48
N ALA A 61 8.19 -20.38 -13.51
CA ALA A 61 8.50 -21.49 -12.61
C ALA A 61 7.29 -21.84 -11.72
N ALA A 62 6.51 -20.85 -11.27
CA ALA A 62 5.26 -21.08 -10.53
C ALA A 62 4.24 -21.85 -11.37
N ASP A 63 4.06 -21.46 -12.63
CA ASP A 63 3.14 -22.15 -13.56
C ASP A 63 3.59 -23.57 -13.89
N ALA A 64 4.90 -23.81 -14.01
CA ALA A 64 5.47 -25.12 -14.33
C ALA A 64 5.44 -26.08 -13.14
N ASN A 65 5.69 -25.60 -11.92
CA ASN A 65 6.01 -26.46 -10.79
C ASN A 65 4.95 -26.45 -9.67
N GLU A 66 4.01 -25.50 -9.65
CA GLU A 66 2.93 -25.53 -8.66
C GLU A 66 1.92 -26.65 -9.01
N ARG A 67 1.30 -27.22 -8.00
CA ARG A 67 0.30 -28.29 -8.20
C ARG A 67 -0.85 -27.81 -9.09
N LYS A 68 -1.36 -28.70 -9.94
CA LYS A 68 -2.44 -28.42 -10.90
C LYS A 68 -3.64 -27.64 -10.31
N ASN A 69 -4.00 -27.93 -9.07
CA ASN A 69 -5.08 -27.24 -8.33
C ASN A 69 -4.54 -26.18 -7.35
N GLY A 70 -3.23 -25.91 -7.37
CA GLY A 70 -2.59 -24.93 -6.49
C GLY A 70 -2.82 -23.50 -6.96
N THR A 71 -2.85 -22.58 -6.02
CA THR A 71 -2.80 -21.14 -6.29
C THR A 71 -1.36 -20.80 -6.65
N THR A 72 -1.12 -20.24 -7.82
CA THR A 72 0.21 -19.76 -8.26
C THR A 72 0.47 -18.34 -7.78
N TYR A 73 -0.58 -17.53 -7.77
CA TYR A 73 -0.50 -16.15 -7.27
C TYR A 73 -1.82 -15.70 -6.63
N ARG A 74 -1.69 -14.69 -5.80
CA ARG A 74 -2.77 -13.83 -5.33
C ARG A 74 -2.56 -12.44 -5.89
N GLU A 75 -3.64 -11.72 -6.15
CA GLU A 75 -3.59 -10.36 -6.69
C GLU A 75 -4.52 -9.46 -5.89
N PHE A 76 -4.04 -8.29 -5.54
CA PHE A 76 -4.86 -7.14 -5.17
C PHE A 76 -5.01 -6.23 -6.38
N GLU A 77 -6.24 -6.02 -6.82
CA GLU A 77 -6.58 -4.99 -7.81
C GLU A 77 -7.20 -3.83 -7.05
N ILE A 78 -6.54 -2.68 -7.09
CA ILE A 78 -6.81 -1.54 -6.22
C ILE A 78 -7.04 -0.30 -7.09
N ALA A 79 -8.17 0.38 -6.91
CA ALA A 79 -8.37 1.70 -7.50
C ALA A 79 -7.55 2.74 -6.74
N LEU A 80 -6.85 3.60 -7.46
CA LEU A 80 -6.06 4.68 -6.90
C LEU A 80 -6.79 6.02 -7.08
N PRO A 81 -6.63 6.96 -6.14
CA PRO A 81 -7.22 8.29 -6.29
C PRO A 81 -6.66 9.00 -7.53
N ARG A 82 -7.56 9.47 -8.39
CA ARG A 82 -7.18 10.24 -9.58
C ARG A 82 -6.67 11.64 -9.23
N GLU A 83 -6.99 12.10 -8.03
CA GLU A 83 -6.58 13.38 -7.46
C GLU A 83 -5.09 13.42 -7.10
N MET A 84 -4.48 12.24 -6.92
CA MET A 84 -3.04 12.10 -6.69
C MET A 84 -2.28 12.15 -8.02
N ASN A 85 -1.07 12.71 -7.98
CA ASN A 85 -0.14 12.61 -9.10
C ASN A 85 0.53 11.22 -9.16
N PRO A 86 1.19 10.84 -10.28
CA PRO A 86 1.81 9.52 -10.43
C PRO A 86 2.83 9.17 -9.34
N ALA A 87 3.61 10.13 -8.86
CA ALA A 87 4.61 9.90 -7.81
C ALA A 87 3.93 9.59 -6.44
N GLN A 88 2.84 10.27 -6.14
CA GLN A 88 2.05 10.02 -4.92
C GLN A 88 1.34 8.67 -4.98
N ARG A 89 0.81 8.29 -6.15
CA ARG A 89 0.21 6.98 -6.38
C ARG A 89 1.23 5.85 -6.22
N LEU A 90 2.43 6.04 -6.73
CA LEU A 90 3.51 5.06 -6.59
C LEU A 90 3.96 4.91 -5.12
N GLU A 91 4.10 6.01 -4.39
CA GLU A 91 4.42 5.99 -2.96
C GLU A 91 3.34 5.24 -2.17
N LEU A 92 2.07 5.53 -2.42
CA LEU A 92 0.93 4.85 -1.79
C LEU A 92 0.94 3.33 -2.04
N VAL A 93 1.22 2.91 -3.29
CA VAL A 93 1.28 1.47 -3.63
C VAL A 93 2.48 0.80 -2.98
N ARG A 94 3.64 1.46 -2.91
CA ARG A 94 4.82 0.94 -2.21
C ARG A 94 4.58 0.75 -0.72
N ASP A 95 3.95 1.73 -0.06
CA ASP A 95 3.61 1.64 1.36
C ASP A 95 2.61 0.51 1.63
N PHE A 96 1.65 0.33 0.73
CA PHE A 96 0.69 -0.77 0.81
C PHE A 96 1.36 -2.14 0.62
N VAL A 97 2.28 -2.27 -0.33
CA VAL A 97 3.06 -3.49 -0.56
C VAL A 97 3.95 -3.79 0.65
N GLU A 98 4.60 -2.78 1.21
CA GLU A 98 5.44 -2.94 2.41
C GLU A 98 4.60 -3.40 3.62
N GLN A 99 3.40 -2.85 3.80
CA GLN A 99 2.52 -3.20 4.92
C GLN A 99 1.93 -4.62 4.78
N GLU A 100 1.40 -4.95 3.60
CA GLU A 100 0.63 -6.20 3.42
C GLU A 100 1.53 -7.38 3.03
N ILE A 101 2.58 -7.14 2.28
CA ILE A 101 3.49 -8.17 1.75
C ILE A 101 4.82 -8.14 2.49
N GLY A 102 5.41 -6.96 2.66
CA GLY A 102 6.71 -6.75 3.31
C GLY A 102 7.82 -7.53 2.62
N ASP A 103 8.64 -8.20 3.42
CA ASP A 103 9.72 -9.08 2.98
C ASP A 103 9.31 -10.57 2.86
N ARG A 104 8.04 -10.88 3.12
CA ARG A 104 7.54 -12.24 3.30
C ARG A 104 7.22 -12.98 2.01
N HIS A 105 6.88 -12.28 0.94
CA HIS A 105 6.40 -12.89 -0.30
C HIS A 105 7.03 -12.26 -1.53
N ALA A 106 7.41 -13.08 -2.50
CA ALA A 106 7.79 -12.58 -3.83
C ALA A 106 6.60 -11.89 -4.50
N TYR A 107 6.79 -10.67 -4.99
CA TYR A 107 5.74 -9.86 -5.59
C TYR A 107 6.18 -9.12 -6.84
N GLN A 108 5.20 -8.74 -7.63
CA GLN A 108 5.30 -7.81 -8.75
C GLN A 108 4.07 -6.92 -8.75
N PHE A 109 4.23 -5.62 -8.93
CA PHE A 109 3.09 -4.74 -9.12
C PHE A 109 3.27 -3.83 -10.33
N ALA A 110 2.14 -3.35 -10.83
CA ALA A 110 2.11 -2.32 -11.87
C ALA A 110 0.94 -1.36 -11.65
N ILE A 111 1.15 -0.11 -12.02
CA ILE A 111 0.13 0.95 -11.98
C ILE A 111 -0.26 1.30 -13.41
N HIS A 112 -1.54 1.11 -13.72
CA HIS A 112 -2.13 1.42 -15.02
C HIS A 112 -3.06 2.61 -14.90
N THR A 113 -3.06 3.45 -15.92
CA THR A 113 -3.95 4.62 -16.01
C THR A 113 -4.62 4.67 -17.37
N PRO A 114 -5.63 3.81 -17.59
CA PRO A 114 -6.48 3.91 -18.77
C PRO A 114 -7.41 5.11 -18.67
N THR A 115 -7.96 5.51 -19.81
CA THR A 115 -9.03 6.49 -19.86
C THR A 115 -10.33 5.89 -19.35
N ALA A 116 -10.97 6.56 -18.40
CA ALA A 116 -12.27 6.22 -17.88
C ALA A 116 -13.39 6.61 -18.85
N ALA A 117 -14.61 6.17 -18.56
CA ALA A 117 -15.76 6.49 -19.38
C ALA A 117 -16.15 7.97 -19.38
N ASP A 118 -15.83 8.67 -18.31
CA ASP A 118 -16.02 10.12 -18.16
C ASP A 118 -14.90 10.94 -18.84
N GLY A 119 -14.01 10.29 -19.60
CA GLY A 119 -12.87 10.92 -20.26
C GLY A 119 -11.68 11.21 -19.35
N GLY A 120 -11.83 11.05 -18.03
CA GLY A 120 -10.77 11.24 -17.06
C GLY A 120 -9.83 10.03 -16.94
N GLU A 121 -8.86 10.12 -16.07
CA GLU A 121 -7.97 9.01 -15.73
C GLU A 121 -8.65 8.01 -14.79
N GLN A 122 -8.34 6.70 -14.94
CA GLN A 122 -8.77 5.64 -14.03
C GLN A 122 -7.55 4.87 -13.50
N PRO A 123 -6.73 5.50 -12.66
CA PRO A 123 -5.55 4.85 -12.14
C PRO A 123 -5.90 3.68 -11.24
N HIS A 124 -5.20 2.55 -11.42
CA HIS A 124 -5.36 1.37 -10.60
C HIS A 124 -4.06 0.57 -10.54
N ALA A 125 -3.85 -0.09 -9.41
CA ALA A 125 -2.70 -0.95 -9.21
C ALA A 125 -3.11 -2.42 -9.28
N HIS A 126 -2.27 -3.22 -9.91
CA HIS A 126 -2.26 -4.67 -9.85
C HIS A 126 -1.07 -5.09 -8.98
N VAL A 127 -1.33 -5.63 -7.80
CA VAL A 127 -0.30 -6.14 -6.90
C VAL A 127 -0.40 -7.66 -6.88
N MET A 128 0.45 -8.30 -7.64
CA MET A 128 0.52 -9.75 -7.80
C MET A 128 1.62 -10.31 -6.90
N PHE A 129 1.31 -11.31 -6.07
CA PHE A 129 2.29 -11.92 -5.17
C PHE A 129 2.09 -13.41 -4.99
N SER A 130 3.15 -14.12 -4.61
CA SER A 130 3.10 -15.53 -4.28
C SER A 130 2.70 -15.74 -2.82
N GLU A 131 1.83 -16.71 -2.56
CA GLU A 131 1.57 -17.13 -1.18
C GLU A 131 2.72 -17.92 -0.56
N ARG A 132 3.77 -18.24 -1.33
CA ARG A 132 4.96 -18.89 -0.80
C ARG A 132 5.83 -17.86 -0.07
N GLN A 133 6.23 -18.22 1.13
CA GLN A 133 6.98 -17.35 2.03
C GLN A 133 8.46 -17.41 1.74
N VAL A 134 9.10 -16.27 1.79
CA VAL A 134 10.56 -16.15 1.76
C VAL A 134 11.09 -16.57 3.12
N ASP A 135 11.86 -17.65 3.17
CA ASP A 135 12.40 -18.25 4.40
C ASP A 135 13.93 -18.25 4.46
N GLY A 136 14.59 -17.61 3.49
CA GLY A 136 16.05 -17.52 3.41
C GLY A 136 16.75 -18.77 2.90
N ILE A 137 16.04 -19.88 2.68
CA ILE A 137 16.60 -21.12 2.15
C ILE A 137 16.71 -21.01 0.64
N ASP A 138 17.91 -21.24 0.12
CA ASP A 138 18.17 -21.25 -1.31
C ASP A 138 17.66 -22.56 -1.93
N ARG A 139 16.75 -22.43 -2.88
CA ARG A 139 16.13 -23.57 -3.59
C ARG A 139 16.14 -23.30 -5.08
N ASP A 140 16.33 -24.35 -5.86
CA ASP A 140 16.08 -24.27 -7.31
C ASP A 140 14.58 -24.07 -7.60
N PRO A 141 14.20 -23.64 -8.81
CA PRO A 141 12.81 -23.37 -9.16
C PRO A 141 11.86 -24.53 -8.90
N GLU A 142 12.28 -25.76 -9.23
CA GLU A 142 11.44 -26.96 -9.05
C GLU A 142 11.21 -27.23 -7.56
N GLN A 143 12.26 -27.17 -6.75
CA GLN A 143 12.17 -27.40 -5.31
C GLN A 143 11.34 -26.31 -4.61
N TYR A 144 11.48 -25.06 -5.02
CA TYR A 144 10.78 -23.93 -4.39
C TYR A 144 9.26 -24.14 -4.33
N PHE A 145 8.68 -24.72 -5.38
CA PHE A 145 7.24 -24.96 -5.49
C PHE A 145 6.77 -26.32 -4.99
N LYS A 146 7.67 -27.20 -4.52
CA LYS A 146 7.31 -28.49 -3.90
C LYS A 146 6.51 -28.29 -2.60
N ARG A 147 5.97 -29.38 -2.09
CA ARG A 147 5.29 -29.37 -0.78
C ARG A 147 6.28 -29.00 0.32
N TYR A 148 5.87 -28.10 1.21
CA TYR A 148 6.66 -27.78 2.40
C TYR A 148 6.84 -29.01 3.30
N ASN A 149 8.06 -29.18 3.81
CA ASN A 149 8.40 -30.23 4.77
C ASN A 149 8.72 -29.56 6.13
N SER A 150 7.80 -29.70 7.08
CA SER A 150 7.97 -29.07 8.39
C SER A 150 9.10 -29.67 9.24
N LYS A 151 9.49 -30.94 8.99
CA LYS A 151 10.58 -31.62 9.71
C LYS A 151 11.96 -31.25 9.14
N ASN A 152 12.04 -31.08 7.82
CA ASN A 152 13.26 -30.73 7.11
C ASN A 152 12.94 -29.66 6.05
N PRO A 153 12.84 -28.38 6.42
CA PRO A 153 12.45 -27.30 5.48
C PRO A 153 13.36 -27.21 4.25
N GLU A 154 14.65 -27.47 4.40
CA GLU A 154 15.64 -27.47 3.31
C GLU A 154 15.37 -28.53 2.23
N ARG A 155 14.70 -29.65 2.58
CA ARG A 155 14.33 -30.72 1.63
C ARG A 155 12.94 -30.53 1.04
N GLY A 156 12.18 -29.55 1.53
CA GLY A 156 10.85 -29.20 1.06
C GLY A 156 10.83 -27.95 0.21
N GLY A 157 9.66 -27.60 -0.30
CA GLY A 157 9.40 -26.32 -0.94
C GLY A 157 9.20 -25.20 0.09
N ALA A 158 9.15 -23.96 -0.38
CA ALA A 158 8.82 -22.81 0.46
C ALA A 158 7.42 -22.95 1.09
N LYS A 159 7.28 -22.58 2.36
CA LYS A 159 6.02 -22.66 3.08
C LYS A 159 4.96 -21.78 2.39
N LYS A 160 3.73 -22.28 2.26
CA LYS A 160 2.63 -21.55 1.63
C LYS A 160 1.66 -21.02 2.68
N GLY A 161 1.26 -19.78 2.54
CA GLY A 161 0.25 -19.13 3.39
C GLY A 161 0.45 -17.61 3.42
N TYR A 162 -0.64 -16.88 3.39
CA TYR A 162 -0.69 -15.42 3.43
C TYR A 162 -1.60 -14.94 4.56
N GLY A 163 -1.22 -13.83 5.20
CA GLY A 163 -1.98 -13.22 6.29
C GLY A 163 -1.84 -13.95 7.63
N GLU A 164 -2.60 -13.51 8.61
CA GLU A 164 -2.58 -14.06 9.98
C GLU A 164 -3.12 -15.49 10.04
N SER A 165 -4.07 -15.82 9.16
CA SER A 165 -4.67 -17.16 9.05
C SER A 165 -3.90 -18.12 8.15
N ALA A 166 -2.62 -17.82 7.85
CA ALA A 166 -1.78 -18.62 6.98
C ALA A 166 -1.74 -20.11 7.41
N GLY A 167 -2.18 -21.00 6.52
CA GLY A 167 -2.23 -22.45 6.77
C GLY A 167 -3.54 -22.94 7.44
N GLN A 168 -4.47 -22.04 7.73
CA GLN A 168 -5.79 -22.39 8.25
C GLN A 168 -6.83 -22.50 7.11
N THR A 169 -7.85 -23.31 7.32
CA THR A 169 -9.00 -23.37 6.41
C THR A 169 -10.10 -22.48 6.96
N LEU A 170 -10.30 -21.33 6.33
CA LEU A 170 -11.30 -20.36 6.74
C LEU A 170 -12.68 -20.69 6.16
N SER A 171 -13.72 -20.47 6.95
CA SER A 171 -15.11 -20.42 6.51
C SER A 171 -15.36 -19.26 5.53
N ARG A 172 -16.54 -19.21 4.94
CA ARG A 172 -16.92 -18.10 4.04
C ARG A 172 -17.03 -16.77 4.78
N SER A 173 -17.54 -16.79 6.02
CA SER A 173 -17.65 -15.58 6.87
C SER A 173 -16.28 -15.05 7.26
N GLU A 174 -15.39 -15.89 7.77
CA GLU A 174 -14.03 -15.49 8.16
C GLU A 174 -13.25 -14.88 6.99
N ARG A 175 -13.36 -15.45 5.78
CA ARG A 175 -12.77 -14.85 4.58
C ARG A 175 -13.37 -13.49 4.21
N ALA A 176 -14.67 -13.29 4.47
CA ALA A 176 -15.32 -12.01 4.25
C ALA A 176 -14.84 -10.96 5.27
N ASP A 177 -14.65 -11.37 6.51
CA ASP A 177 -14.14 -10.51 7.59
C ASP A 177 -12.67 -10.13 7.34
N GLU A 178 -11.82 -11.07 6.89
CA GLU A 178 -10.44 -10.75 6.46
C GLU A 178 -10.41 -9.75 5.30
N LEU A 179 -11.26 -9.95 4.30
CA LEU A 179 -11.35 -9.01 3.17
C LEU A 179 -11.85 -7.63 3.62
N LYS A 180 -12.77 -7.58 4.58
CA LYS A 180 -13.27 -6.34 5.16
C LYS A 180 -12.18 -5.63 5.96
N ALA A 181 -11.40 -6.36 6.75
CA ALA A 181 -10.25 -5.83 7.47
C ALA A 181 -9.17 -5.28 6.52
N LEU A 182 -8.84 -6.02 5.46
CA LEU A 182 -7.91 -5.57 4.42
C LEU A 182 -8.39 -4.26 3.75
N ARG A 183 -9.68 -4.16 3.45
CA ARG A 183 -10.27 -2.94 2.90
C ARG A 183 -10.22 -1.77 3.87
N GLY A 184 -10.40 -2.01 5.16
CA GLY A 184 -10.25 -0.99 6.20
C GLY A 184 -8.82 -0.45 6.27
N ARG A 185 -7.81 -1.32 6.26
CA ARG A 185 -6.40 -0.91 6.24
C ARG A 185 -6.05 -0.12 4.99
N TRP A 186 -6.57 -0.54 3.83
CA TRP A 186 -6.42 0.23 2.58
C TRP A 186 -7.04 1.62 2.67
N GLU A 187 -8.26 1.73 3.21
CA GLU A 187 -8.95 3.01 3.43
C GLU A 187 -8.12 3.94 4.32
N GLU A 188 -7.66 3.44 5.46
CA GLU A 188 -6.85 4.21 6.40
C GLU A 188 -5.55 4.73 5.76
N MET A 189 -4.84 3.86 5.05
CA MET A 189 -3.60 4.21 4.36
C MET A 189 -3.85 5.23 3.25
N CYS A 190 -4.83 4.96 2.39
CA CYS A 190 -5.17 5.85 1.27
C CYS A 190 -5.59 7.24 1.76
N ASN A 191 -6.43 7.30 2.79
CA ASN A 191 -6.86 8.56 3.37
C ASN A 191 -5.71 9.31 4.06
N ALA A 192 -4.76 8.60 4.69
CA ALA A 192 -3.56 9.21 5.25
C ALA A 192 -2.64 9.81 4.17
N HIS A 193 -2.53 9.15 3.01
CA HIS A 193 -1.78 9.68 1.86
C HIS A 193 -2.47 10.90 1.24
N LEU A 194 -3.79 10.88 1.12
CA LEU A 194 -4.59 12.03 0.66
C LEU A 194 -4.41 13.23 1.60
N ASP A 195 -4.43 13.01 2.93
CA ASP A 195 -4.15 14.04 3.93
C ASP A 195 -2.74 14.62 3.79
N ARG A 196 -1.75 13.74 3.61
CA ARG A 196 -0.34 14.14 3.42
C ARG A 196 -0.16 14.99 2.16
N ALA A 197 -0.93 14.67 1.11
CA ALA A 197 -0.94 15.43 -0.14
C ALA A 197 -1.79 16.72 -0.07
N SER A 198 -2.47 17.00 1.04
CA SER A 198 -3.42 18.11 1.19
C SER A 198 -4.60 18.03 0.21
N ILE A 199 -5.03 16.82 -0.11
CA ILE A 199 -6.19 16.54 -0.97
C ILE A 199 -7.39 16.28 -0.05
N GLU A 200 -8.48 17.01 -0.27
CA GLU A 200 -9.71 16.88 0.54
C GLU A 200 -10.52 15.60 0.25
N ALA A 201 -10.33 15.02 -0.93
CA ALA A 201 -11.02 13.79 -1.30
C ALA A 201 -10.71 12.66 -0.31
N ARG A 202 -11.72 11.80 -0.05
CA ARG A 202 -11.60 10.63 0.83
C ARG A 202 -12.23 9.42 0.16
N ILE A 203 -11.69 8.24 0.46
CA ILE A 203 -12.34 6.97 0.15
C ILE A 203 -13.06 6.45 1.39
N ASP A 204 -14.13 5.70 1.16
CA ASP A 204 -14.89 4.97 2.19
C ASP A 204 -15.22 3.58 1.63
N MET A 205 -14.62 2.55 2.22
CA MET A 205 -14.74 1.16 1.77
C MET A 205 -15.93 0.43 2.37
N ARG A 206 -16.71 1.09 3.24
CA ARG A 206 -17.93 0.51 3.80
C ARG A 206 -19.00 0.39 2.72
N SER A 207 -19.87 -0.60 2.86
CA SER A 207 -21.04 -0.75 1.99
C SER A 207 -22.01 0.43 2.12
N HIS A 208 -22.83 0.66 1.11
CA HIS A 208 -23.89 1.68 1.16
C HIS A 208 -24.84 1.52 2.37
N ALA A 209 -25.13 0.26 2.73
CA ALA A 209 -25.93 -0.04 3.91
C ALA A 209 -25.24 0.39 5.22
N GLU A 210 -23.94 0.12 5.35
CA GLU A 210 -23.16 0.52 6.54
C GLU A 210 -22.98 2.04 6.64
N ARG A 211 -22.97 2.73 5.50
CA ARG A 211 -22.91 4.21 5.44
C ARG A 211 -24.26 4.88 5.63
N GLY A 212 -25.34 4.12 5.63
CA GLY A 212 -26.69 4.67 5.73
C GLY A 212 -27.12 5.55 4.54
N THR A 213 -26.51 5.35 3.37
CA THR A 213 -26.78 6.20 2.18
C THR A 213 -28.12 5.93 1.52
N GLY A 214 -28.83 4.86 1.90
CA GLY A 214 -30.05 4.42 1.24
C GLY A 214 -29.90 3.91 -0.19
N LEU A 215 -28.67 3.88 -0.70
CA LEU A 215 -28.36 3.50 -2.09
C LEU A 215 -28.13 2.02 -2.23
N ALA A 216 -28.70 1.38 -3.26
CA ALA A 216 -28.36 0.02 -3.64
C ALA A 216 -26.94 -0.06 -4.27
N PRO A 217 -26.21 -1.19 -4.11
CA PRO A 217 -24.95 -1.40 -4.82
C PRO A 217 -25.13 -1.31 -6.34
N GLU A 218 -24.14 -0.72 -7.01
CA GLU A 218 -24.13 -0.67 -8.46
C GLU A 218 -23.86 -2.06 -9.05
N VAL A 219 -24.62 -2.44 -10.08
CA VAL A 219 -24.43 -3.72 -10.77
C VAL A 219 -23.16 -3.67 -11.61
N LYS A 220 -22.33 -4.70 -11.49
CA LYS A 220 -21.10 -4.81 -12.29
C LYS A 220 -21.42 -4.87 -13.77
N GLN A 221 -20.92 -3.91 -14.52
CA GLN A 221 -21.07 -3.88 -15.96
C GLN A 221 -20.09 -4.85 -16.63
N LEU A 222 -20.58 -5.61 -17.61
CA LEU A 222 -19.72 -6.45 -18.44
C LEU A 222 -19.01 -5.61 -19.50
N PRO A 223 -17.80 -6.00 -19.96
CA PRO A 223 -17.09 -5.28 -21.02
C PRO A 223 -17.87 -5.15 -22.33
N SER A 224 -18.78 -6.10 -22.62
CA SER A 224 -19.70 -6.05 -23.80
C SER A 224 -20.74 -4.96 -23.64
N GLN A 225 -21.35 -4.84 -22.47
CA GLN A 225 -22.34 -3.80 -22.13
C GLN A 225 -21.70 -2.41 -22.16
N TRP A 226 -20.45 -2.31 -21.69
CA TRP A 226 -19.73 -1.05 -21.68
C TRP A 226 -19.30 -0.57 -23.07
N ARG A 227 -19.12 -1.49 -24.02
CA ARG A 227 -18.82 -1.16 -25.42
C ARG A 227 -20.03 -0.67 -26.18
N ASP A 228 -21.24 -0.99 -25.74
CA ASP A 228 -22.48 -0.50 -26.30
C ASP A 228 -22.68 0.98 -25.89
N PRO A 229 -22.73 1.93 -26.86
CA PRO A 229 -22.85 3.35 -26.55
C PRO A 229 -24.12 3.69 -25.75
N GLN A 230 -25.25 3.03 -26.09
CA GLN A 230 -26.53 3.29 -25.45
C GLN A 230 -26.53 2.80 -23.98
N GLN A 231 -26.06 1.58 -23.73
CA GLN A 231 -25.99 1.04 -22.40
C GLN A 231 -25.01 1.85 -21.54
N ARG A 232 -23.90 2.29 -22.12
CA ARG A 232 -22.93 3.16 -21.43
C ARG A 232 -23.53 4.50 -21.06
N ALA A 233 -24.27 5.16 -21.98
CA ALA A 233 -24.95 6.41 -21.73
C ALA A 233 -25.95 6.25 -20.56
N ASN A 234 -26.82 5.24 -20.60
CA ASN A 234 -27.77 4.95 -19.52
C ASN A 234 -27.10 4.78 -18.15
N VAL A 235 -25.91 4.17 -18.09
CA VAL A 235 -25.17 4.00 -16.83
C VAL A 235 -24.59 5.33 -16.36
N ILE A 236 -24.12 6.17 -17.28
CA ILE A 236 -23.58 7.50 -16.95
C ILE A 236 -24.71 8.38 -16.40
N ASP A 237 -25.83 8.45 -17.09
CA ASP A 237 -27.01 9.22 -16.69
C ASP A 237 -27.55 8.76 -15.33
N PHE A 238 -27.59 7.44 -15.10
CA PHE A 238 -27.96 6.88 -13.80
C PHE A 238 -27.01 7.31 -12.68
N ARG A 239 -25.70 7.35 -12.94
CA ARG A 239 -24.69 7.79 -11.98
C ARG A 239 -24.81 9.28 -11.65
N GLU A 240 -25.13 10.09 -12.65
CA GLU A 240 -25.36 11.53 -12.46
C GLU A 240 -26.61 11.78 -11.62
N ALA A 241 -27.73 11.18 -11.98
CA ALA A 241 -28.97 11.27 -11.22
C ALA A 241 -28.81 10.81 -9.75
N ARG A 242 -27.98 9.79 -9.54
CA ARG A 242 -27.66 9.28 -8.21
C ARG A 242 -26.81 10.25 -7.39
N ARG A 243 -25.86 10.96 -7.99
CA ARG A 243 -25.07 12.02 -7.32
C ARG A 243 -25.97 13.20 -6.94
N GLU A 244 -26.86 13.62 -7.83
CA GLU A 244 -27.84 14.68 -7.57
C GLU A 244 -28.76 14.31 -6.42
N GLN A 245 -29.29 13.07 -6.41
CA GLN A 245 -30.12 12.56 -5.33
C GLN A 245 -29.35 12.54 -3.97
N GLN A 246 -28.09 12.12 -3.99
CA GLN A 246 -27.29 12.13 -2.79
C GLN A 246 -27.04 13.55 -2.27
N ALA A 247 -26.69 14.48 -3.16
CA ALA A 247 -26.51 15.88 -2.80
C ALA A 247 -27.82 16.51 -2.27
N ALA A 248 -28.96 16.19 -2.88
CA ALA A 248 -30.27 16.64 -2.42
C ALA A 248 -30.61 16.08 -1.02
N ASN A 249 -30.32 14.80 -0.77
CA ASN A 249 -30.53 14.17 0.55
C ASN A 249 -29.62 14.76 1.63
N GLU A 250 -28.36 15.06 1.28
CA GLU A 250 -27.41 15.71 2.19
C GLU A 250 -27.86 17.15 2.53
N ASN A 251 -28.39 17.88 1.56
CA ASN A 251 -28.95 19.20 1.78
C ASN A 251 -30.23 19.14 2.62
N LEU A 252 -31.11 18.18 2.32
CA LEU A 252 -32.34 17.97 3.06
C LEU A 252 -32.08 17.62 4.54
N SER A 253 -31.10 16.77 4.80
CA SER A 253 -30.71 16.43 6.18
C SER A 253 -30.06 17.59 6.95
N ARG A 254 -29.55 18.63 6.24
CA ARG A 254 -29.06 19.85 6.86
C ARG A 254 -30.18 20.85 7.14
N GLU A 255 -31.24 20.85 6.33
CA GLU A 255 -32.33 21.83 6.41
C GLU A 255 -33.48 21.41 7.32
N ILE A 256 -33.67 20.12 7.62
CA ILE A 256 -34.73 19.62 8.51
C ILE A 256 -34.10 19.19 9.84
N PRO A 257 -34.10 20.02 10.87
CA PRO A 257 -33.83 19.53 12.21
C PRO A 257 -34.98 18.61 12.65
N ASP A 258 -34.57 17.49 13.25
CA ASP A 258 -35.47 16.43 13.72
C ASP A 258 -36.64 17.01 14.51
N ALA A 259 -37.85 16.93 13.96
CA ALA A 259 -39.06 17.52 14.51
C ALA A 259 -39.64 16.73 15.71
N GLY A 260 -38.87 15.83 16.29
CA GLY A 260 -39.21 15.04 17.48
C GLY A 260 -38.87 15.70 18.80
N ALA A 261 -38.95 17.02 18.91
CA ALA A 261 -38.61 17.72 20.14
C ALA A 261 -39.71 17.57 21.22
N GLU A 262 -39.44 16.73 22.19
CA GLU A 262 -40.11 16.67 23.49
C GLU A 262 -40.13 18.03 24.15
N ILE A 263 -41.28 18.44 24.76
CA ILE A 263 -41.39 19.71 25.49
C ILE A 263 -40.42 19.71 26.68
N VAL A 264 -39.32 20.40 26.52
CA VAL A 264 -38.26 20.48 27.52
C VAL A 264 -38.38 21.79 28.30
N SER A 265 -38.29 21.74 29.64
CA SER A 265 -38.31 22.95 30.49
C SER A 265 -37.14 23.88 30.14
N LEU A 266 -37.36 25.20 30.21
CA LEU A 266 -36.33 26.22 29.91
C LEU A 266 -35.06 26.08 30.76
N SER A 267 -35.14 25.53 31.96
CA SER A 267 -33.98 25.23 32.81
C SER A 267 -33.15 24.11 32.22
N ALA A 268 -33.76 22.99 31.76
CA ALA A 268 -33.06 21.89 31.10
C ALA A 268 -32.42 22.29 29.76
N VAL A 269 -33.06 23.24 29.03
CA VAL A 269 -32.46 23.82 27.80
C VAL A 269 -31.24 24.67 28.14
N ARG A 270 -31.27 25.45 29.21
CA ARG A 270 -30.12 26.25 29.66
C ARG A 270 -28.96 25.37 30.13
N GLU A 271 -29.25 24.31 30.89
CA GLU A 271 -28.25 23.35 31.32
C GLU A 271 -27.60 22.60 30.14
N ARG A 272 -28.42 22.10 29.21
CA ARG A 272 -27.90 21.47 27.97
C ARG A 272 -27.06 22.43 27.11
N ARG A 273 -27.49 23.71 26.98
CA ARG A 273 -26.70 24.72 26.26
C ARG A 273 -25.38 25.04 26.97
N ALA A 274 -25.38 25.10 28.31
CA ALA A 274 -24.15 25.29 29.06
C ALA A 274 -23.21 24.08 28.98
N GLU A 275 -23.77 22.88 28.94
CA GLU A 275 -23.01 21.65 28.78
C GLU A 275 -22.48 21.48 27.35
N GLN A 276 -23.28 21.80 26.33
CA GLN A 276 -22.86 21.86 24.92
C GLN A 276 -21.77 22.92 24.68
N ALA A 277 -21.87 24.10 25.29
CA ALA A 277 -20.81 25.11 25.20
C ALA A 277 -19.49 24.60 25.78
N LYS A 278 -19.51 23.94 26.95
CA LYS A 278 -18.33 23.32 27.52
C LYS A 278 -17.75 22.16 26.66
N GLU A 279 -18.62 21.39 26.01
CA GLU A 279 -18.21 20.34 25.08
C GLU A 279 -17.62 20.94 23.81
N THR A 280 -18.17 22.05 23.30
CA THR A 280 -17.63 22.76 22.13
C THR A 280 -16.25 23.31 22.43
N ASP A 281 -16.07 23.98 23.56
CA ASP A 281 -14.76 24.49 24.01
C ASP A 281 -13.76 23.38 24.19
N ALA A 282 -14.15 22.22 24.76
CA ALA A 282 -13.31 21.09 24.91
C ALA A 282 -12.95 20.44 23.55
N ALA A 283 -13.89 20.42 22.62
CA ALA A 283 -13.64 19.91 21.26
C ALA A 283 -12.69 20.84 20.47
N GLU A 284 -12.80 22.15 20.63
CA GLU A 284 -11.87 23.12 20.04
C GLU A 284 -10.46 22.95 20.60
N LEU A 285 -10.31 22.76 21.92
CA LEU A 285 -9.03 22.47 22.54
C LEU A 285 -8.42 21.17 22.03
N VAL A 286 -9.20 20.11 21.86
CA VAL A 286 -8.74 18.85 21.27
C VAL A 286 -8.27 19.05 19.83
N LYS A 287 -9.00 19.85 19.04
CA LYS A 287 -8.62 20.20 17.68
C LYS A 287 -7.29 20.96 17.65
N GLU A 288 -7.15 22.02 18.44
CA GLU A 288 -5.91 22.80 18.59
C GLU A 288 -4.72 21.88 18.95
N TRP A 289 -4.95 20.97 19.91
CA TRP A 289 -3.95 20.02 20.36
C TRP A 289 -3.53 19.03 19.27
N THR A 290 -4.53 18.54 18.52
CA THR A 290 -4.32 17.64 17.37
C THR A 290 -3.58 18.37 16.25
N ASP A 291 -3.94 19.58 15.94
CA ASP A 291 -3.31 20.38 14.88
C ASP A 291 -1.87 20.73 15.24
N THR A 292 -1.59 21.03 16.51
CA THR A 292 -0.20 21.20 17.01
C THR A 292 0.64 19.93 16.82
N LYS A 293 0.04 18.74 17.08
CA LYS A 293 0.70 17.46 16.83
C LYS A 293 0.98 17.27 15.34
N LYS A 294 0.01 17.54 14.48
CA LYS A 294 0.13 17.46 13.01
C LYS A 294 1.21 18.40 12.49
N GLU A 295 1.23 19.64 12.96
CA GLU A 295 2.21 20.65 12.54
C GLU A 295 3.64 20.23 12.92
N MET A 296 3.82 19.68 14.12
CA MET A 296 5.12 19.16 14.53
C MET A 296 5.56 17.95 13.71
N VAL A 297 4.64 17.06 13.36
CA VAL A 297 4.90 15.94 12.45
C VAL A 297 5.26 16.46 11.07
N ARG A 298 4.49 17.45 10.54
CA ARG A 298 4.75 18.08 9.24
C ARG A 298 6.12 18.73 9.19
N SER A 299 6.48 19.49 10.22
CA SER A 299 7.81 20.12 10.33
C SER A 299 8.94 19.08 10.34
N ARG A 300 8.75 17.92 11.01
CA ARG A 300 9.72 16.83 10.98
C ARG A 300 9.80 16.18 9.61
N SER A 301 8.66 15.95 8.95
CA SER A 301 8.61 15.40 7.60
C SER A 301 9.35 16.31 6.60
N GLN A 302 9.11 17.61 6.63
CA GLN A 302 9.80 18.56 5.77
C GLN A 302 11.33 18.56 5.97
N ARG A 303 11.78 18.49 7.23
CA ARG A 303 13.22 18.36 7.54
C ARG A 303 13.80 17.03 7.04
N ALA A 304 13.06 15.94 7.17
CA ALA A 304 13.48 14.65 6.68
C ALA A 304 13.50 14.59 5.16
N GLU A 305 12.55 15.23 4.48
CA GLU A 305 12.51 15.37 3.03
C GLU A 305 13.71 16.16 2.50
N ALA A 306 14.04 17.29 3.12
CA ALA A 306 15.22 18.06 2.79
C ALA A 306 16.53 17.25 2.99
N LEU A 307 16.59 16.43 4.03
CA LEU A 307 17.72 15.54 4.29
C LEU A 307 17.76 14.35 3.33
N SER A 308 16.60 13.80 2.98
CA SER A 308 16.51 12.72 1.99
C SER A 308 16.95 13.17 0.62
N GLY A 309 16.57 14.37 0.19
CA GLY A 309 17.05 14.97 -1.06
C GLY A 309 18.58 15.06 -1.13
N ARG A 310 19.26 15.39 -0.02
CA ARG A 310 20.72 15.34 0.07
C ARG A 310 21.28 13.92 -0.08
N ILE A 311 20.64 12.94 0.57
CA ILE A 311 21.02 11.52 0.47
C ILE A 311 20.88 11.01 -0.97
N TYR A 312 19.80 11.36 -1.66
CA TYR A 312 19.62 11.03 -3.08
C TYR A 312 20.71 11.64 -3.95
N GLY A 313 21.06 12.91 -3.73
CA GLY A 313 22.18 13.53 -4.41
C GLY A 313 23.52 12.81 -4.17
N GLU A 314 23.78 12.33 -2.94
CA GLU A 314 24.95 11.53 -2.62
C GLU A 314 24.96 10.16 -3.35
N VAL A 315 23.80 9.49 -3.47
CA VAL A 315 23.67 8.24 -4.23
C VAL A 315 24.02 8.44 -5.70
N GLU A 316 23.54 9.53 -6.28
CA GLU A 316 23.86 9.88 -7.67
C GLU A 316 25.35 10.17 -7.86
N GLN A 317 25.95 10.88 -6.89
CA GLN A 317 27.41 11.13 -6.89
C GLN A 317 28.21 9.82 -6.78
N ILE A 318 27.81 8.88 -5.95
CA ILE A 318 28.42 7.55 -5.84
C ILE A 318 28.33 6.81 -7.17
N GLY A 319 27.20 6.90 -7.87
CA GLY A 319 27.04 6.33 -9.21
C GLY A 319 28.02 6.90 -10.22
N ARG A 320 28.13 8.24 -10.27
CA ARG A 320 29.08 8.97 -11.13
C ARG A 320 30.53 8.63 -10.79
N GLU A 321 30.87 8.58 -9.51
CA GLU A 321 32.20 8.26 -9.04
C GLU A 321 32.58 6.80 -9.37
N ARG A 322 31.66 5.85 -9.19
CA ARG A 322 31.87 4.46 -9.63
C ARG A 322 32.16 4.38 -11.13
N PHE A 323 31.35 5.10 -11.94
CA PHE A 323 31.54 5.13 -13.38
C PHE A 323 32.92 5.64 -13.74
N ARG A 324 33.34 6.76 -13.15
CA ARG A 324 34.67 7.35 -13.34
C ARG A 324 35.78 6.37 -12.98
N ARG A 325 35.72 5.75 -11.79
CA ARG A 325 36.71 4.78 -11.32
C ARG A 325 36.80 3.56 -12.24
N ARG A 326 35.66 3.07 -12.73
CA ARG A 326 35.63 1.96 -13.69
C ARG A 326 36.28 2.36 -15.02
N GLN A 327 35.99 3.55 -15.53
CA GLN A 327 36.59 4.06 -16.76
C GLN A 327 38.11 4.21 -16.62
N GLU A 328 38.58 4.74 -15.51
CA GLU A 328 40.02 4.85 -15.22
C GLU A 328 40.67 3.46 -15.12
N HIS A 329 40.04 2.54 -14.40
CA HIS A 329 40.53 1.18 -14.24
C HIS A 329 40.50 0.38 -15.56
N MET A 330 39.51 0.62 -16.42
CA MET A 330 39.45 0.02 -17.77
C MET A 330 40.68 0.41 -18.63
N LYS A 331 41.23 1.61 -18.47
CA LYS A 331 42.43 2.06 -19.18
C LYS A 331 43.69 1.24 -18.79
N THR A 332 43.68 0.66 -17.60
CA THR A 332 44.78 -0.17 -17.08
C THR A 332 44.64 -1.66 -17.38
N ARG A 333 43.67 -2.04 -18.22
CA ARG A 333 43.44 -3.44 -18.55
C ARG A 333 44.69 -4.04 -19.24
N PRO A 334 45.21 -5.16 -18.74
CA PRO A 334 46.32 -5.82 -19.38
C PRO A 334 46.02 -6.18 -20.86
N GLN A 335 46.94 -5.95 -21.74
CA GLN A 335 46.80 -6.33 -23.15
C GLN A 335 47.14 -7.80 -23.32
N GLU A 336 46.31 -8.49 -24.09
CA GLU A 336 46.57 -9.92 -24.42
C GLU A 336 47.87 -10.03 -25.22
N PRO A 337 48.79 -10.88 -24.79
CA PRO A 337 50.05 -11.05 -25.52
C PRO A 337 49.78 -11.68 -26.89
N THR A 338 50.35 -11.04 -27.92
CA THR A 338 50.26 -11.49 -29.32
C THR A 338 51.66 -11.82 -29.84
N GLY A 339 51.75 -12.61 -30.88
CA GLY A 339 52.99 -12.97 -31.56
C GLY A 339 53.71 -14.21 -31.00
N MET A 340 54.95 -14.48 -31.50
CA MET A 340 55.69 -15.70 -31.29
C MET A 340 56.06 -16.04 -29.83
N LEU A 341 56.05 -15.05 -28.93
CA LEU A 341 56.32 -15.21 -27.50
C LEU A 341 55.02 -15.20 -26.61
N ALA A 342 53.86 -15.30 -27.22
CA ALA A 342 52.59 -15.23 -26.51
C ALA A 342 52.43 -16.34 -25.46
N THR A 343 52.90 -17.57 -25.78
CA THR A 343 52.87 -18.74 -24.89
C THR A 343 53.63 -18.51 -23.58
N PHE A 344 54.82 -17.92 -23.66
CA PHE A 344 55.63 -17.63 -22.46
C PHE A 344 55.04 -16.50 -21.58
N LYS A 345 54.32 -15.60 -22.16
CA LYS A 345 53.72 -14.45 -21.44
C LYS A 345 52.31 -14.73 -20.89
N ARG A 346 51.67 -15.86 -21.23
CA ARG A 346 50.31 -16.20 -20.81
C ARG A 346 50.14 -16.25 -19.29
N LYS A 347 51.10 -16.81 -18.54
CA LYS A 347 51.03 -16.90 -17.08
C LYS A 347 51.04 -15.51 -16.45
N ALA A 348 51.98 -14.67 -16.83
CA ALA A 348 52.06 -13.28 -16.34
C ALA A 348 50.84 -12.46 -16.73
N TYR A 349 50.29 -12.66 -17.92
CA TYR A 349 49.04 -12.04 -18.36
C TYR A 349 47.86 -12.48 -17.50
N ALA A 350 47.72 -13.78 -17.22
CA ALA A 350 46.64 -14.28 -16.37
C ALA A 350 46.74 -13.76 -14.93
N GLU A 351 47.94 -13.64 -14.36
CA GLU A 351 48.17 -13.04 -13.06
C GLU A 351 47.81 -11.56 -13.06
N ALA A 352 48.23 -10.81 -14.08
CA ALA A 352 47.90 -9.39 -14.23
C ALA A 352 46.37 -9.16 -14.41
N LEU A 353 45.74 -10.05 -15.21
CA LEU A 353 44.28 -9.99 -15.41
C LEU A 353 43.52 -10.30 -14.10
N ALA A 354 43.97 -11.27 -13.32
CA ALA A 354 43.39 -11.59 -12.02
C ALA A 354 43.51 -10.42 -11.01
N VAL A 355 44.65 -9.70 -11.04
CA VAL A 355 44.83 -8.47 -10.24
C VAL A 355 43.88 -7.37 -10.73
N TRP A 356 43.76 -7.22 -12.04
CA TRP A 356 42.84 -6.24 -12.63
C TRP A 356 41.38 -6.57 -12.29
N ASP A 357 40.95 -7.82 -12.36
CA ASP A 357 39.61 -8.27 -11.96
C ASP A 357 39.33 -8.00 -10.47
N LYS A 358 40.34 -8.20 -9.60
CA LYS A 358 40.23 -7.81 -8.18
C LYS A 358 39.96 -6.32 -8.02
N GLY A 359 40.64 -5.49 -8.81
CA GLY A 359 40.41 -4.03 -8.82
C GLY A 359 38.98 -3.66 -9.24
N MET A 360 38.45 -4.31 -10.27
CA MET A 360 37.05 -4.13 -10.69
C MET A 360 36.06 -4.51 -9.58
N LYS A 361 36.28 -5.64 -8.93
CA LYS A 361 35.46 -6.09 -7.78
C LYS A 361 35.56 -5.13 -6.61
N ALA A 362 36.74 -4.58 -6.32
CA ALA A 362 36.95 -3.62 -5.25
C ALA A 362 36.19 -2.30 -5.49
N ILE A 363 36.08 -1.85 -6.74
CA ILE A 363 35.28 -0.67 -7.11
C ILE A 363 33.77 -0.94 -6.85
N ASP A 364 33.28 -2.12 -7.17
CA ASP A 364 31.89 -2.49 -6.93
C ASP A 364 31.60 -2.67 -5.42
N GLN A 365 32.53 -3.27 -4.67
CA GLN A 365 32.44 -3.39 -3.21
C GLN A 365 32.44 -1.99 -2.53
N TRP A 366 33.29 -1.06 -3.00
CA TRP A 366 33.30 0.31 -2.53
C TRP A 366 31.92 0.97 -2.72
N LYS A 367 31.29 0.81 -3.91
CA LYS A 367 29.94 1.33 -4.16
C LYS A 367 28.94 0.73 -3.18
N GLN A 368 28.93 -0.60 -3.05
CA GLN A 368 28.00 -1.30 -2.16
C GLN A 368 28.13 -0.83 -0.72
N GLY A 369 29.35 -0.70 -0.20
CA GLY A 369 29.60 -0.19 1.15
C GLY A 369 29.10 1.24 1.36
N ARG A 370 29.30 2.11 0.38
CA ARG A 370 28.79 3.49 0.44
C ARG A 370 27.26 3.54 0.39
N GLU A 371 26.63 2.76 -0.50
CA GLU A 371 25.17 2.67 -0.59
C GLU A 371 24.57 2.07 0.70
N GLN A 372 25.20 1.06 1.28
CA GLN A 372 24.74 0.48 2.54
C GLN A 372 24.75 1.49 3.68
N THR A 373 25.81 2.32 3.78
CA THR A 373 25.88 3.42 4.76
C THR A 373 24.74 4.42 4.55
N LEU A 374 24.44 4.77 3.30
CA LEU A 374 23.34 5.69 2.99
C LEU A 374 21.96 5.10 3.31
N ARG A 375 21.76 3.80 3.03
CA ARG A 375 20.53 3.09 3.41
C ARG A 375 20.32 3.07 4.92
N GLN A 376 21.39 2.89 5.69
CA GLN A 376 21.30 2.97 7.16
C GLN A 376 20.91 4.39 7.62
N ARG A 377 21.51 5.43 7.05
CA ARG A 377 21.12 6.82 7.34
C ARG A 377 19.66 7.10 6.96
N PHE A 378 19.21 6.59 5.82
CA PHE A 378 17.82 6.73 5.38
C PHE A 378 16.86 6.01 6.34
N LYS A 379 17.21 4.80 6.78
CA LYS A 379 16.44 4.07 7.79
C LYS A 379 16.33 4.86 9.10
N GLN A 380 17.44 5.42 9.59
CA GLN A 380 17.43 6.25 10.81
C GLN A 380 16.54 7.50 10.65
N LEU A 381 16.55 8.13 9.47
CA LEU A 381 15.70 9.27 9.15
C LEU A 381 14.22 8.86 9.11
N ARG A 382 13.91 7.75 8.44
CA ARG A 382 12.56 7.18 8.41
C ARG A 382 12.06 6.90 9.82
N ASP A 383 12.86 6.22 10.64
CA ASP A 383 12.50 5.88 12.01
C ASP A 383 12.33 7.14 12.89
N TYR A 384 13.05 8.21 12.60
CA TYR A 384 12.86 9.51 13.24
C TYR A 384 11.53 10.16 12.86
N VAL A 385 11.10 10.05 11.61
CA VAL A 385 9.82 10.60 11.10
C VAL A 385 8.64 9.74 11.55
N VAL A 386 8.73 8.42 11.37
CA VAL A 386 7.70 7.44 11.73
C VAL A 386 7.53 7.34 13.27
N GLY A 387 8.52 7.77 14.04
CA GLY A 387 8.39 7.93 15.50
C GLY A 387 7.32 8.98 15.92
N GLY A 388 6.27 9.18 15.13
CA GLY A 388 5.18 10.14 15.38
C GLY A 388 4.50 9.99 16.73
N HIS A 389 4.36 8.75 17.25
CA HIS A 389 3.90 8.52 18.63
C HIS A 389 4.78 9.17 19.70
N LYS A 390 6.10 9.24 19.47
CA LYS A 390 7.05 9.94 20.37
C LYS A 390 6.91 11.46 20.26
N VAL A 391 6.54 11.97 19.08
CA VAL A 391 6.26 13.39 18.86
C VAL A 391 4.97 13.76 19.58
N GLY A 392 3.90 12.98 19.40
CA GLY A 392 2.66 13.17 20.11
C GLY A 392 2.87 13.23 21.63
N ALA A 393 3.56 12.24 22.20
CA ALA A 393 3.88 12.21 23.62
C ALA A 393 4.76 13.40 24.08
N ALA A 394 5.61 13.94 23.21
CA ALA A 394 6.40 15.13 23.52
C ALA A 394 5.54 16.40 23.55
N VAL A 395 4.60 16.54 22.60
CA VAL A 395 3.61 17.62 22.60
C VAL A 395 2.75 17.52 23.84
N ASP A 396 2.23 16.33 24.16
CA ASP A 396 1.39 16.14 25.36
C ASP A 396 2.11 16.56 26.64
N ARG A 397 3.37 16.14 26.83
CA ARG A 397 4.17 16.58 27.98
C ARG A 397 4.41 18.07 28.04
N LYS A 398 4.65 18.70 26.87
CA LYS A 398 4.82 20.16 26.78
C LYS A 398 3.55 20.87 27.20
N MET A 399 2.42 20.49 26.62
CA MET A 399 1.12 21.09 26.88
C MET A 399 0.68 20.88 28.35
N GLN A 400 0.90 19.67 28.91
CA GLN A 400 0.65 19.40 30.32
C GLN A 400 1.45 20.30 31.27
N ARG A 401 2.66 20.69 30.89
CA ARG A 401 3.51 21.59 31.68
C ARG A 401 3.11 23.05 31.52
N GLU A 402 2.81 23.48 30.31
CA GLU A 402 2.53 24.88 29.97
C GLU A 402 1.05 25.28 30.16
N ARG A 403 0.13 24.32 29.97
CA ARG A 403 -1.32 24.52 30.03
C ARG A 403 -2.01 23.37 30.78
N PRO A 404 -1.78 23.19 32.09
CA PRO A 404 -2.23 22.02 32.83
C PRO A 404 -3.76 21.88 32.93
N GLU A 405 -4.50 22.98 32.98
CA GLU A 405 -5.97 22.95 33.04
C GLU A 405 -6.56 22.48 31.71
N ASP A 406 -6.05 22.99 30.59
CA ASP A 406 -6.48 22.57 29.25
C ASP A 406 -6.14 21.09 29.02
N ALA A 407 -4.98 20.64 29.49
CA ALA A 407 -4.60 19.23 29.44
C ALA A 407 -5.57 18.32 30.18
N ARG A 408 -6.08 18.75 31.33
CA ARG A 408 -7.12 18.04 32.09
C ARG A 408 -8.44 17.99 31.33
N THR A 409 -8.85 19.11 30.74
CA THR A 409 -10.08 19.24 29.96
C THR A 409 -10.03 18.31 28.73
N VAL A 410 -8.91 18.31 27.99
CA VAL A 410 -8.68 17.40 26.85
C VAL A 410 -8.74 15.93 27.30
N ALA A 411 -8.05 15.58 28.38
CA ALA A 411 -8.04 14.20 28.87
C ALA A 411 -9.43 13.71 29.32
N GLN A 412 -10.22 14.59 29.94
CA GLN A 412 -11.61 14.28 30.33
C GLN A 412 -12.52 14.09 29.12
N TYR A 413 -12.39 14.94 28.12
CA TYR A 413 -13.15 14.85 26.88
C TYR A 413 -12.81 13.54 26.11
N GLU A 414 -11.54 13.23 25.97
CA GLU A 414 -11.09 11.99 25.32
C GLU A 414 -11.61 10.73 26.04
N ARG A 415 -11.60 10.72 27.38
CA ARG A 415 -12.19 9.63 28.19
C ARG A 415 -13.67 9.47 27.92
N LYS A 416 -14.44 10.55 27.95
CA LYS A 416 -15.88 10.54 27.61
C LYS A 416 -16.14 9.97 26.20
N GLN A 417 -15.33 10.35 25.24
CA GLN A 417 -15.44 9.84 23.87
C GLN A 417 -15.13 8.34 23.77
N ILE A 418 -14.15 7.86 24.51
CA ILE A 418 -13.81 6.42 24.58
C ILE A 418 -14.95 5.65 25.23
N GLU A 419 -15.47 6.11 26.35
CA GLU A 419 -16.61 5.50 27.05
C GLU A 419 -17.85 5.44 26.14
N ALA A 420 -18.17 6.54 25.47
CA ALA A 420 -19.29 6.60 24.53
C ALA A 420 -19.10 5.62 23.34
N ARG A 421 -17.88 5.43 22.86
CA ARG A 421 -17.59 4.42 21.82
C ARG A 421 -17.79 3.00 22.36
N HIS A 422 -17.31 2.70 23.56
CA HIS A 422 -17.50 1.41 24.21
C HIS A 422 -18.98 1.10 24.44
N GLU A 423 -19.76 2.06 24.91
CA GLU A 423 -21.21 1.89 25.10
C GLU A 423 -21.94 1.64 23.77
N ARG A 424 -21.63 2.40 22.72
CA ARG A 424 -22.16 2.15 21.37
C ARG A 424 -21.78 0.77 20.85
N GLN A 425 -20.58 0.30 21.15
CA GLN A 425 -20.14 -1.04 20.75
C GLN A 425 -20.88 -2.14 21.50
N LYS A 426 -21.08 -1.98 22.81
CA LYS A 426 -21.89 -2.87 23.65
C LYS A 426 -23.35 -2.92 23.19
N GLN A 427 -23.93 -1.76 22.89
CA GLN A 427 -25.29 -1.67 22.38
C GLN A 427 -25.45 -2.41 21.05
N ARG A 428 -24.53 -2.21 20.12
CA ARG A 428 -24.50 -2.94 18.85
C ARG A 428 -24.34 -4.45 19.01
N GLN A 429 -23.63 -4.90 20.05
CA GLN A 429 -23.52 -6.32 20.36
C GLN A 429 -24.81 -6.90 20.95
N ARG A 430 -25.51 -6.14 21.80
CA ARG A 430 -26.84 -6.50 22.35
C ARG A 430 -27.90 -6.58 21.27
N ASP A 431 -27.93 -5.59 20.37
CA ASP A 431 -28.88 -5.55 19.26
C ASP A 431 -28.66 -6.75 18.30
N ARG A 432 -27.40 -7.14 18.06
CA ARG A 432 -27.07 -8.36 17.29
C ARG A 432 -27.39 -9.68 18.02
N GLY A 433 -27.42 -9.66 19.35
CA GLY A 433 -27.82 -10.82 20.18
C GLY A 433 -29.32 -11.05 20.16
N ASN A 434 -30.11 -10.00 20.16
CA ASN A 434 -31.58 -10.07 20.13
C ASN A 434 -32.12 -10.52 18.75
N ASP A 435 -31.44 -10.16 17.65
CA ASP A 435 -31.84 -10.61 16.30
C ASP A 435 -31.61 -12.13 16.05
N ARG A 436 -30.83 -12.79 16.91
CA ARG A 436 -30.60 -14.24 16.83
C ARG A 436 -31.57 -15.10 17.67
N GLY A 437 -32.38 -14.45 18.51
CA GLY A 437 -33.35 -15.09 19.38
C GLY A 437 -34.79 -15.20 18.83
N GLY A 438 -35.03 -14.76 17.62
CA GLY A 438 -36.39 -14.61 17.05
C GLY A 438 -36.71 -15.56 15.89
N ILE A 439 -36.16 -16.79 15.85
CA ILE A 439 -36.63 -17.84 14.96
C ILE A 439 -36.70 -19.14 15.76
N GLU A 440 -37.71 -19.24 16.59
CA GLU A 440 -38.37 -20.48 17.02
C GLU A 440 -39.83 -20.18 17.22
N LEU A 441 -40.62 -20.50 16.21
CA LEU A 441 -41.95 -21.16 16.23
C LEU A 441 -42.50 -21.17 14.81
#